data_1fd27763bbd82aa5364bcc005150b5bd
#
_entry.id   1fd27763bbd82aa5364bcc005150b5bd
#
_cell.length_a   1.000
_cell.length_b   1.000
_cell.length_c   1.000
_cell.angle_alpha   90.00
_cell.angle_beta   90.00
_cell.angle_gamma   90.00
#
_symmetry.space_group_name_H-M   'P 1'
#
loop_
_entity.id
_entity.type
_entity.pdbx_description
1 polymer ?
#
loop_
_entity_poly.entity_id
_entity_poly.type
_entity_poly.pdbx_seq_one_letter_code
_entity_poly.pdbx_strand_id
1 'polypeptide(L)'
;MTRMAASRAFLLLGMAIGCVACASSQASATRRPLPPPAGDGRAGDRGERGAGPALASGTRVPSTDLKPDVRRAVDAAQSLVGSRDVVVDGRNYGAGCTALVRAAFDHAGKPLPSDARTAGALLDVAKGRGAMRSGIRCSPGDVVFLADRPGGAAAHVGLVTAVEPDGTAVVVHRLARGVARMRVNLGYPARISDPSTGKRLNDTLQVGKSSATAGSLVVGVAALL
;
A
#
# COMPACT_ATOMS: atom_id res chain seq x y z
N MET A 1 45.61 40.73 -26.40
CA MET A 1 44.66 40.19 -25.44
C MET A 1 43.99 38.98 -26.05
N THR A 2 44.51 37.80 -25.76
CA THR A 2 44.32 36.54 -26.49
C THR A 2 43.33 35.64 -25.75
N ARG A 3 42.21 35.32 -26.41
CA ARG A 3 41.22 34.36 -25.90
C ARG A 3 41.65 32.92 -26.23
N MET A 4 41.93 32.10 -25.24
CA MET A 4 42.10 30.66 -25.40
C MET A 4 40.74 29.98 -25.28
N ALA A 5 40.29 29.30 -26.33
CA ALA A 5 39.17 28.37 -26.36
C ALA A 5 39.69 26.97 -26.02
N ALA A 6 39.19 26.37 -24.96
CA ALA A 6 39.46 24.99 -24.60
C ALA A 6 38.34 24.09 -25.11
N SER A 7 38.64 23.30 -26.13
CA SER A 7 37.81 22.23 -26.70
C SER A 7 37.91 21.01 -25.80
N ARG A 8 36.80 20.51 -25.25
CA ARG A 8 36.71 19.20 -24.56
C ARG A 8 36.01 18.21 -25.48
N ALA A 9 36.79 17.28 -25.98
CA ALA A 9 36.30 16.12 -26.71
C ALA A 9 35.62 15.15 -25.77
N PHE A 10 34.35 14.80 -26.04
CA PHE A 10 33.61 13.74 -25.37
C PHE A 10 33.89 12.40 -26.09
N LEU A 11 34.53 11.51 -25.39
CA LEU A 11 34.80 10.13 -25.83
C LEU A 11 33.54 9.29 -25.55
N LEU A 12 32.81 8.87 -26.59
CA LEU A 12 31.69 7.94 -26.54
C LEU A 12 32.24 6.51 -26.43
N LEU A 13 32.13 5.91 -25.26
CA LEU A 13 32.42 4.49 -25.06
C LEU A 13 31.11 3.70 -25.21
N GLY A 14 30.94 3.04 -26.34
CA GLY A 14 29.81 2.14 -26.60
C GLY A 14 29.96 0.83 -25.82
N MET A 15 29.02 0.54 -24.92
CA MET A 15 28.85 -0.78 -24.31
C MET A 15 27.74 -1.54 -25.01
N ALA A 16 28.12 -2.59 -25.74
CA ALA A 16 27.22 -3.56 -26.31
C ALA A 16 26.70 -4.47 -25.18
N ILE A 17 25.38 -4.44 -24.95
CA ILE A 17 24.70 -5.34 -24.01
C ILE A 17 24.23 -6.56 -24.80
N GLY A 18 24.87 -7.71 -24.56
CA GLY A 18 24.50 -9.00 -25.13
C GLY A 18 23.16 -9.49 -24.52
N CYS A 19 22.20 -9.77 -25.39
CA CYS A 19 20.97 -10.50 -25.05
C CYS A 19 21.31 -11.96 -24.76
N VAL A 20 21.16 -12.40 -23.51
CA VAL A 20 21.11 -13.82 -23.15
C VAL A 20 19.67 -14.27 -23.27
N ALA A 21 19.40 -15.11 -24.30
CA ALA A 21 18.13 -15.79 -24.45
C ALA A 21 18.02 -16.91 -23.42
N CYS A 22 17.12 -16.78 -22.44
CA CYS A 22 16.73 -17.88 -21.56
C CYS A 22 15.71 -18.77 -22.28
N ALA A 23 16.15 -19.97 -22.70
CA ALA A 23 15.30 -21.02 -23.18
C ALA A 23 14.47 -21.60 -22.03
N SER A 24 13.15 -21.50 -22.14
CA SER A 24 12.18 -22.09 -21.22
C SER A 24 12.05 -23.58 -21.52
N SER A 25 12.58 -24.45 -20.68
CA SER A 25 12.28 -25.89 -20.68
C SER A 25 10.90 -26.11 -20.07
N GLN A 26 9.92 -26.44 -20.92
CA GLN A 26 8.60 -26.93 -20.48
C GLN A 26 8.75 -28.42 -20.11
N ALA A 27 8.77 -28.72 -18.82
CA ALA A 27 8.61 -30.08 -18.32
C ALA A 27 7.12 -30.43 -18.30
N SER A 28 6.68 -31.28 -19.22
CA SER A 28 5.35 -31.91 -19.24
C SER A 28 5.22 -32.86 -18.05
N ALA A 29 4.53 -32.42 -17.00
CA ALA A 29 4.14 -33.31 -15.90
C ALA A 29 2.85 -34.06 -16.28
N THR A 30 2.97 -35.32 -16.58
CA THR A 30 1.88 -36.27 -16.79
C THR A 30 1.10 -36.45 -15.49
N ARG A 31 -0.11 -35.90 -15.41
CA ARG A 31 -1.04 -36.08 -14.28
C ARG A 31 -1.58 -37.52 -14.32
N ARG A 32 -1.24 -38.28 -13.29
CA ARG A 32 -1.84 -39.59 -12.98
C ARG A 32 -3.23 -39.34 -12.39
N PRO A 33 -4.30 -40.00 -12.86
CA PRO A 33 -5.63 -39.85 -12.26
C PRO A 33 -5.67 -40.48 -10.87
N LEU A 34 -6.23 -39.78 -9.90
CA LEU A 34 -6.54 -40.28 -8.57
C LEU A 34 -7.84 -41.12 -8.63
N PRO A 35 -7.92 -42.24 -7.88
CA PRO A 35 -9.14 -43.04 -7.80
C PRO A 35 -10.22 -42.29 -7.01
N PRO A 36 -11.53 -42.57 -7.28
CA PRO A 36 -12.62 -41.92 -6.58
C PRO A 36 -12.71 -42.43 -5.13
N PRO A 37 -13.07 -41.57 -4.15
CA PRO A 37 -13.30 -41.99 -2.80
C PRO A 37 -14.60 -42.79 -2.69
N ALA A 38 -14.52 -43.92 -1.95
CA ALA A 38 -15.67 -44.74 -1.57
C ALA A 38 -16.65 -43.92 -0.72
N GLY A 39 -17.91 -43.99 -1.10
CA GLY A 39 -18.98 -43.37 -0.36
C GLY A 39 -19.25 -44.11 0.96
N ASP A 40 -19.37 -43.36 2.05
CA ASP A 40 -20.11 -43.79 3.23
C ASP A 40 -21.12 -42.72 3.60
N GLY A 41 -22.37 -43.08 3.47
CA GLY A 41 -23.50 -42.27 3.86
C GLY A 41 -23.59 -42.12 5.37
N ARG A 42 -23.67 -40.86 5.81
CA ARG A 42 -24.34 -40.54 7.07
C ARG A 42 -25.09 -39.23 6.94
N ALA A 43 -26.40 -39.35 7.03
CA ALA A 43 -27.35 -38.24 7.16
C ALA A 43 -27.13 -37.52 8.49
N GLY A 44 -27.36 -36.18 8.46
CA GLY A 44 -27.75 -35.42 9.64
C GLY A 44 -26.62 -34.53 10.16
N ASP A 45 -26.60 -33.27 9.79
CA ASP A 45 -26.89 -32.18 10.73
C ASP A 45 -26.90 -30.85 9.95
N ARG A 46 -28.02 -30.10 10.05
CA ARG A 46 -28.12 -28.72 9.59
C ARG A 46 -27.42 -27.87 10.67
N GLY A 47 -26.10 -27.74 10.56
CA GLY A 47 -25.28 -26.80 11.32
C GLY A 47 -25.30 -25.44 10.60
N GLU A 48 -25.78 -24.45 11.31
CA GLU A 48 -25.87 -23.03 10.98
C GLU A 48 -24.59 -22.53 10.29
N ARG A 49 -24.79 -21.89 9.16
CA ARG A 49 -23.75 -21.07 8.51
C ARG A 49 -23.39 -19.95 9.47
N GLY A 50 -22.35 -20.14 10.24
CA GLY A 50 -21.73 -19.13 11.07
C GLY A 50 -21.35 -17.93 10.18
N ALA A 51 -22.10 -16.85 10.31
CA ALA A 51 -21.68 -15.54 9.85
C ALA A 51 -20.31 -15.28 10.45
N GLY A 52 -19.30 -15.08 9.61
CA GLY A 52 -17.97 -14.68 10.05
C GLY A 52 -18.07 -13.44 10.96
N PRO A 53 -17.19 -13.29 11.97
CA PRO A 53 -17.30 -12.20 12.92
C PRO A 53 -17.32 -10.87 12.15
N ALA A 54 -18.45 -10.17 12.27
CA ALA A 54 -18.57 -8.78 11.84
C ALA A 54 -17.42 -8.02 12.50
N LEU A 55 -16.58 -7.37 11.68
CA LEU A 55 -15.51 -6.50 12.16
C LEU A 55 -16.15 -5.50 13.14
N ALA A 56 -15.84 -5.66 14.43
CA ALA A 56 -16.32 -4.81 15.48
C ALA A 56 -16.14 -3.36 15.05
N SER A 57 -17.22 -2.58 15.14
CA SER A 57 -17.25 -1.14 14.86
C SER A 57 -16.23 -0.44 15.76
N GLY A 58 -14.99 -0.31 15.26
CA GLY A 58 -13.97 0.53 15.88
C GLY A 58 -14.51 1.96 15.90
N THR A 59 -14.41 2.61 17.03
CA THR A 59 -14.85 3.98 17.27
C THR A 59 -14.31 4.89 16.17
N ARG A 60 -15.18 5.28 15.25
CA ARG A 60 -14.90 6.22 14.19
C ARG A 60 -14.59 7.54 14.89
N VAL A 61 -13.35 8.04 14.82
CA VAL A 61 -13.09 9.44 15.17
C VAL A 61 -14.06 10.28 14.34
N PRO A 62 -14.88 11.13 14.94
CA PRO A 62 -15.85 11.91 14.19
C PRO A 62 -15.11 12.70 13.12
N SER A 63 -15.49 12.52 11.86
CA SER A 63 -14.89 13.22 10.70
C SER A 63 -15.19 14.72 10.68
N THR A 64 -15.86 15.23 11.71
CA THR A 64 -16.32 16.62 11.83
C THR A 64 -15.18 17.63 11.97
N ASP A 65 -14.04 17.23 12.51
CA ASP A 65 -12.92 18.15 12.79
C ASP A 65 -11.82 18.14 11.70
N LEU A 66 -12.00 17.37 10.62
CA LEU A 66 -11.04 17.34 9.54
C LEU A 66 -11.22 18.54 8.60
N LYS A 67 -10.12 19.10 8.11
CA LYS A 67 -10.16 20.08 7.02
C LYS A 67 -10.97 19.52 5.85
N PRO A 68 -11.71 20.35 5.10
CA PRO A 68 -12.61 19.87 4.04
C PRO A 68 -11.91 19.05 2.94
N ASP A 69 -10.69 19.40 2.57
CA ASP A 69 -9.87 18.66 1.58
C ASP A 69 -9.43 17.29 2.13
N VAL A 70 -8.96 17.23 3.37
CA VAL A 70 -8.61 15.98 4.04
C VAL A 70 -9.83 15.05 4.12
N ARG A 71 -11.00 15.59 4.50
CA ARG A 71 -12.24 14.82 4.58
C ARG A 71 -12.59 14.20 3.22
N ARG A 72 -12.61 15.02 2.15
CA ARG A 72 -12.88 14.53 0.79
C ARG A 72 -11.93 13.41 0.37
N ALA A 73 -10.62 13.56 0.61
CA ALA A 73 -9.65 12.52 0.28
C ALA A 73 -9.89 11.23 1.08
N VAL A 74 -10.17 11.33 2.37
CA VAL A 74 -10.46 10.20 3.25
C VAL A 74 -11.74 9.48 2.81
N ASP A 75 -12.81 10.23 2.54
CA ASP A 75 -14.10 9.67 2.11
C ASP A 75 -13.98 8.95 0.76
N ALA A 76 -13.25 9.55 -0.21
CA ALA A 76 -12.97 8.93 -1.50
C ALA A 76 -12.18 7.62 -1.34
N ALA A 77 -11.14 7.61 -0.50
CA ALA A 77 -10.36 6.39 -0.25
C ALA A 77 -11.20 5.30 0.43
N GLN A 78 -12.04 5.67 1.39
CA GLN A 78 -12.89 4.71 2.12
C GLN A 78 -13.97 4.11 1.23
N SER A 79 -14.54 4.88 0.30
CA SER A 79 -15.57 4.40 -0.65
C SER A 79 -15.05 3.33 -1.61
N LEU A 80 -13.74 3.32 -1.85
CA LEU A 80 -13.09 2.35 -2.74
C LEU A 80 -12.76 1.02 -2.08
N VAL A 81 -12.89 0.89 -0.75
CA VAL A 81 -12.55 -0.37 -0.05
C VAL A 81 -13.40 -1.53 -0.56
N GLY A 82 -12.74 -2.62 -0.95
CA GLY A 82 -13.35 -3.79 -1.58
C GLY A 82 -13.43 -3.72 -3.11
N SER A 83 -13.21 -2.55 -3.72
CA SER A 83 -13.19 -2.39 -5.17
C SER A 83 -11.91 -2.98 -5.78
N ARG A 84 -12.04 -3.60 -6.96
CA ARG A 84 -10.89 -4.05 -7.75
C ARG A 84 -10.19 -2.89 -8.45
N ASP A 85 -10.99 -1.96 -8.97
CA ASP A 85 -10.52 -0.82 -9.74
C ASP A 85 -10.61 0.46 -8.92
N VAL A 86 -9.69 1.39 -9.18
CA VAL A 86 -9.70 2.72 -8.58
C VAL A 86 -10.38 3.66 -9.56
N VAL A 87 -11.70 3.81 -9.40
CA VAL A 87 -12.51 4.73 -10.19
C VAL A 87 -13.13 5.76 -9.27
N VAL A 88 -12.84 7.04 -9.50
CA VAL A 88 -13.38 8.18 -8.75
C VAL A 88 -13.83 9.25 -9.75
N ASP A 89 -14.99 9.81 -9.56
CA ASP A 89 -15.60 10.82 -10.45
C ASP A 89 -15.60 10.40 -11.93
N GLY A 90 -15.87 9.11 -12.20
CA GLY A 90 -15.88 8.52 -13.54
C GLY A 90 -14.52 8.30 -14.18
N ARG A 91 -13.41 8.68 -13.50
CA ARG A 91 -12.02 8.52 -13.98
C ARG A 91 -11.39 7.26 -13.39
N ASN A 92 -10.80 6.43 -14.25
CA ASN A 92 -10.00 5.27 -13.84
C ASN A 92 -8.53 5.68 -13.65
N TYR A 93 -7.98 5.43 -12.46
CA TYR A 93 -6.59 5.77 -12.09
C TYR A 93 -5.61 4.60 -12.31
N GLY A 94 -6.11 3.45 -12.78
CA GLY A 94 -5.32 2.26 -13.10
C GLY A 94 -4.99 1.40 -11.88
N ALA A 95 -4.02 0.48 -12.09
CA ALA A 95 -3.73 -0.61 -11.16
C ALA A 95 -2.52 -0.36 -10.24
N GLY A 96 -1.81 0.73 -10.37
CA GLY A 96 -0.61 1.04 -9.57
C GLY A 96 -0.91 1.27 -8.09
N CYS A 97 0.07 1.06 -7.22
CA CYS A 97 -0.07 1.30 -5.77
C CYS A 97 -0.39 2.76 -5.44
N THR A 98 0.04 3.72 -6.28
CA THR A 98 -0.26 5.15 -6.10
C THR A 98 -1.63 5.55 -6.62
N ALA A 99 -2.33 4.68 -7.37
CA ALA A 99 -3.62 5.01 -7.99
C ALA A 99 -4.65 5.51 -6.97
N LEU A 100 -4.76 4.82 -5.83
CA LEU A 100 -5.68 5.19 -4.75
C LEU A 100 -5.39 6.59 -4.20
N VAL A 101 -4.12 6.86 -3.85
CA VAL A 101 -3.71 8.15 -3.27
C VAL A 101 -3.95 9.26 -4.28
N ARG A 102 -3.60 9.05 -5.55
CA ARG A 102 -3.85 10.02 -6.63
C ARG A 102 -5.34 10.31 -6.82
N ALA A 103 -6.19 9.27 -6.84
CA ALA A 103 -7.63 9.43 -6.96
C ALA A 103 -8.22 10.23 -5.79
N ALA A 104 -7.83 9.90 -4.56
CA ALA A 104 -8.27 10.60 -3.36
C ALA A 104 -7.85 12.09 -3.35
N PHE A 105 -6.63 12.38 -3.79
CA PHE A 105 -6.11 13.73 -3.87
C PHE A 105 -6.75 14.55 -4.99
N ASP A 106 -6.98 13.96 -6.16
CA ASP A 106 -7.70 14.61 -7.27
C ASP A 106 -9.13 14.97 -6.82
N HIS A 107 -9.84 14.03 -6.17
CA HIS A 107 -11.18 14.26 -5.61
C HIS A 107 -11.17 15.38 -4.54
N ALA A 108 -10.11 15.48 -3.77
CA ALA A 108 -9.94 16.54 -2.78
C ALA A 108 -9.63 17.92 -3.41
N GLY A 109 -9.41 18.01 -4.73
CA GLY A 109 -8.99 19.22 -5.41
C GLY A 109 -7.51 19.58 -5.18
N LYS A 110 -6.68 18.59 -4.82
CA LYS A 110 -5.25 18.72 -4.53
C LYS A 110 -4.42 17.73 -5.39
N PRO A 111 -4.46 17.81 -6.72
CA PRO A 111 -3.83 16.84 -7.57
C PRO A 111 -2.33 16.71 -7.31
N LEU A 112 -1.85 15.49 -7.30
CA LEU A 112 -0.43 15.19 -7.21
C LEU A 112 0.24 15.33 -8.60
N PRO A 113 1.55 15.59 -8.66
CA PRO A 113 2.29 15.68 -9.91
C PRO A 113 2.04 14.43 -10.78
N SER A 114 1.88 14.63 -12.10
CA SER A 114 1.53 13.57 -13.04
C SER A 114 2.60 12.50 -13.19
N ASP A 115 3.85 12.83 -12.92
CA ASP A 115 5.04 11.98 -12.91
C ASP A 115 5.23 11.18 -11.61
N ALA A 116 4.58 11.56 -10.51
CA ALA A 116 4.60 10.82 -9.23
C ALA A 116 3.76 9.53 -9.30
N ARG A 117 4.15 8.60 -10.19
CA ARG A 117 3.40 7.35 -10.46
C ARG A 117 3.88 6.15 -9.66
N THR A 118 5.02 6.26 -8.99
CA THR A 118 5.57 5.21 -8.12
C THR A 118 5.62 5.69 -6.67
N ALA A 119 5.72 4.75 -5.72
CA ALA A 119 5.87 5.08 -4.31
C ALA A 119 7.13 5.91 -4.05
N GLY A 120 8.24 5.57 -4.72
CA GLY A 120 9.49 6.31 -4.61
C GLY A 120 9.35 7.75 -5.12
N ALA A 121 8.81 7.94 -6.34
CA ALA A 121 8.60 9.27 -6.89
C ALA A 121 7.67 10.13 -6.00
N LEU A 122 6.61 9.54 -5.43
CA LEU A 122 5.73 10.25 -4.52
C LEU A 122 6.43 10.61 -3.19
N LEU A 123 7.31 9.73 -2.69
CA LEU A 123 8.14 10.02 -1.51
C LEU A 123 9.10 11.20 -1.80
N ASP A 124 9.69 11.25 -2.99
CA ASP A 124 10.58 12.35 -3.38
C ASP A 124 9.82 13.68 -3.48
N VAL A 125 8.58 13.66 -4.00
CA VAL A 125 7.68 14.84 -3.96
C VAL A 125 7.42 15.27 -2.51
N ALA A 126 7.16 14.32 -1.60
CA ALA A 126 6.92 14.63 -0.20
C ALA A 126 8.15 15.25 0.48
N LYS A 127 9.33 14.71 0.21
CA LYS A 127 10.61 15.26 0.70
C LYS A 127 10.86 16.66 0.13
N GLY A 128 10.70 16.83 -1.16
CA GLY A 128 10.91 18.13 -1.84
C GLY A 128 9.97 19.24 -1.35
N ARG A 129 8.77 18.87 -0.87
CA ARG A 129 7.81 19.82 -0.26
C ARG A 129 8.04 20.02 1.24
N GLY A 130 8.98 19.36 1.88
CA GLY A 130 9.16 19.39 3.32
C GLY A 130 7.96 18.80 4.09
N ALA A 131 7.17 17.94 3.43
CA ALA A 131 5.90 17.42 3.97
C ALA A 131 6.09 16.15 4.83
N MET A 132 7.31 15.69 5.01
CA MET A 132 7.58 14.50 5.82
C MET A 132 7.28 14.76 7.29
N ARG A 133 6.56 13.83 7.91
CA ARG A 133 6.30 13.87 9.35
C ARG A 133 7.56 13.49 10.14
N SER A 134 7.82 14.21 11.21
CA SER A 134 8.77 13.81 12.25
C SER A 134 8.06 12.94 13.30
N GLY A 135 8.69 11.85 13.73
CA GLY A 135 8.19 10.97 14.79
C GLY A 135 7.19 9.91 14.32
N ILE A 136 6.45 9.36 15.30
CA ILE A 136 5.61 8.16 15.16
C ILE A 136 4.11 8.45 14.99
N ARG A 137 3.73 9.71 14.82
CA ARG A 137 2.32 10.11 14.76
C ARG A 137 1.83 10.21 13.32
N CYS A 138 0.68 9.59 13.06
CA CYS A 138 -0.08 9.77 11.83
C CYS A 138 -1.34 10.61 12.10
N SER A 139 -1.85 11.22 11.05
CA SER A 139 -3.15 11.91 11.07
C SER A 139 -3.96 11.46 9.85
N PRO A 140 -5.31 11.48 9.89
CA PRO A 140 -6.12 11.26 8.69
C PRO A 140 -5.69 12.20 7.56
N GLY A 141 -5.58 11.66 6.34
CA GLY A 141 -5.06 12.37 5.16
C GLY A 141 -3.55 12.25 4.95
N ASP A 142 -2.80 11.72 5.91
CA ASP A 142 -1.38 11.44 5.72
C ASP A 142 -1.17 10.27 4.74
N VAL A 143 -0.08 10.32 3.99
CA VAL A 143 0.37 9.25 3.10
C VAL A 143 1.45 8.44 3.81
N VAL A 144 1.23 7.12 3.92
CA VAL A 144 2.21 6.19 4.49
C VAL A 144 2.95 5.50 3.34
N PHE A 145 4.28 5.52 3.41
CA PHE A 145 5.18 4.84 2.48
C PHE A 145 5.72 3.59 3.13
N LEU A 146 5.61 2.45 2.43
CA LEU A 146 6.10 1.16 2.90
C LEU A 146 7.14 0.61 1.93
N ALA A 147 8.15 -0.05 2.49
CA ALA A 147 9.13 -0.81 1.73
C ALA A 147 8.59 -2.20 1.34
N ASP A 148 9.28 -2.84 0.41
CA ASP A 148 9.07 -4.26 0.06
C ASP A 148 9.75 -5.22 1.04
N ARG A 149 10.61 -4.71 1.94
CA ARG A 149 11.29 -5.41 3.03
C ARG A 149 11.72 -4.42 4.09
N PRO A 150 11.93 -4.84 5.35
CA PRO A 150 12.47 -3.96 6.39
C PRO A 150 13.79 -3.29 5.95
N GLY A 151 13.87 -1.97 6.08
CA GLY A 151 15.03 -1.17 5.65
C GLY A 151 15.15 -0.96 4.13
N GLY A 152 14.18 -1.42 3.34
CA GLY A 152 14.15 -1.22 1.88
C GLY A 152 13.70 0.18 1.46
N ALA A 153 13.72 0.44 0.15
CA ALA A 153 13.17 1.66 -0.44
C ALA A 153 11.64 1.62 -0.48
N ALA A 154 11.00 2.79 -0.61
CA ALA A 154 9.55 2.89 -0.76
C ALA A 154 9.07 2.17 -2.03
N ALA A 155 8.28 1.12 -1.84
CA ALA A 155 7.71 0.28 -2.89
C ALA A 155 6.19 0.32 -2.91
N HIS A 156 5.55 0.77 -1.82
CA HIS A 156 4.10 0.80 -1.68
C HIS A 156 3.64 2.05 -0.93
N VAL A 157 2.38 2.44 -1.13
CA VAL A 157 1.78 3.60 -0.45
C VAL A 157 0.34 3.32 -0.05
N GLY A 158 -0.13 4.02 0.99
CA GLY A 158 -1.52 4.08 1.40
C GLY A 158 -1.88 5.41 2.03
N LEU A 159 -3.18 5.67 2.16
CA LEU A 159 -3.74 6.87 2.78
C LEU A 159 -4.25 6.54 4.17
N VAL A 160 -3.84 7.29 5.18
CA VAL A 160 -4.41 7.20 6.54
C VAL A 160 -5.83 7.73 6.52
N THR A 161 -6.79 6.90 6.91
CA THR A 161 -8.20 7.28 6.95
C THR A 161 -8.75 7.44 8.37
N ALA A 162 -8.08 6.86 9.36
CA ALA A 162 -8.39 7.04 10.78
C ALA A 162 -7.15 6.77 11.63
N VAL A 163 -7.13 7.28 12.85
CA VAL A 163 -6.14 6.94 13.87
C VAL A 163 -6.90 6.58 15.13
N GLU A 164 -6.61 5.42 15.68
CA GLU A 164 -7.22 4.91 16.91
C GLU A 164 -6.53 5.53 18.15
N PRO A 165 -7.15 5.51 19.34
CA PRO A 165 -6.60 6.17 20.54
C PRO A 165 -5.21 5.67 20.96
N ASP A 166 -4.85 4.43 20.61
CA ASP A 166 -3.53 3.84 20.85
C ASP A 166 -2.48 4.22 19.80
N GLY A 167 -2.82 5.12 18.86
CA GLY A 167 -1.95 5.56 17.79
C GLY A 167 -1.90 4.61 16.57
N THR A 168 -2.72 3.54 16.56
CA THR A 168 -2.83 2.66 15.39
C THR A 168 -3.54 3.38 14.25
N ALA A 169 -2.85 3.58 13.13
CA ALA A 169 -3.42 4.15 11.91
C ALA A 169 -4.16 3.08 11.11
N VAL A 170 -5.37 3.42 10.66
CA VAL A 170 -6.10 2.67 9.64
C VAL A 170 -5.75 3.25 8.29
N VAL A 171 -5.08 2.47 7.46
CA VAL A 171 -4.56 2.87 6.16
C VAL A 171 -5.34 2.16 5.07
N VAL A 172 -5.87 2.90 4.11
CA VAL A 172 -6.44 2.35 2.88
C VAL A 172 -5.35 2.31 1.82
N HIS A 173 -5.19 1.16 1.18
CA HIS A 173 -4.16 0.94 0.18
C HIS A 173 -4.66 0.03 -0.94
N ARG A 174 -3.98 0.07 -2.10
CA ARG A 174 -4.32 -0.77 -3.25
C ARG A 174 -3.34 -1.92 -3.39
N LEU A 175 -3.85 -3.15 -3.31
CA LEU A 175 -3.14 -4.40 -3.58
C LEU A 175 -3.49 -4.95 -4.97
N ALA A 176 -2.80 -5.99 -5.42
CA ALA A 176 -3.14 -6.69 -6.67
C ALA A 176 -4.59 -7.20 -6.69
N ARG A 177 -5.16 -7.55 -5.53
CA ARG A 177 -6.53 -8.06 -5.38
C ARG A 177 -7.60 -6.95 -5.27
N GLY A 178 -7.20 -5.69 -5.19
CA GLY A 178 -8.08 -4.54 -5.01
C GLY A 178 -7.70 -3.64 -3.84
N VAL A 179 -8.60 -2.77 -3.45
CA VAL A 179 -8.42 -1.80 -2.37
C VAL A 179 -8.80 -2.42 -1.04
N ALA A 180 -7.92 -2.32 -0.05
CA ALA A 180 -8.11 -2.91 1.27
C ALA A 180 -7.72 -1.93 2.38
N ARG A 181 -8.12 -2.25 3.61
CA ARG A 181 -7.63 -1.60 4.83
C ARG A 181 -6.50 -2.40 5.43
N MET A 182 -5.55 -1.71 6.05
CA MET A 182 -4.54 -2.31 6.92
C MET A 182 -4.33 -1.44 8.15
N ARG A 183 -3.88 -2.07 9.25
CA ARG A 183 -3.46 -1.40 10.47
C ARG A 183 -1.96 -1.22 10.50
N VAL A 184 -1.53 -0.03 10.92
CA VAL A 184 -0.13 0.35 11.04
C VAL A 184 0.06 1.07 12.37
N ASN A 185 0.91 0.55 13.25
CA ASN A 185 1.26 1.20 14.50
C ASN A 185 2.77 1.47 14.54
N LEU A 186 3.14 2.75 14.50
CA LEU A 186 4.53 3.19 14.47
C LEU A 186 5.19 3.18 15.86
N GLY A 187 4.40 3.20 16.94
CA GLY A 187 4.91 3.08 18.32
C GLY A 187 5.39 1.66 18.64
N TYR A 188 4.77 0.66 18.00
CA TYR A 188 5.08 -0.74 18.17
C TYR A 188 5.22 -1.43 16.81
N PRO A 189 6.19 -1.04 15.97
CA PRO A 189 6.22 -1.42 14.55
C PRO A 189 6.34 -2.93 14.32
N ALA A 190 6.99 -3.67 15.20
CA ALA A 190 7.18 -5.11 15.08
C ALA A 190 6.08 -5.95 15.75
N ARG A 191 5.14 -5.33 16.49
CA ARG A 191 4.10 -6.06 17.22
C ARG A 191 2.85 -6.24 16.38
N ILE A 192 2.35 -7.47 16.28
CA ILE A 192 1.08 -7.76 15.61
C ILE A 192 -0.09 -7.30 16.47
N SER A 193 -0.03 -7.57 17.78
CA SER A 193 -1.10 -7.24 18.71
C SER A 193 -0.54 -6.69 20.03
N ASP A 194 -1.34 -5.95 20.74
CA ASP A 194 -1.09 -5.53 22.11
C ASP A 194 -1.21 -6.74 23.05
N PRO A 195 -0.18 -7.06 23.85
CA PRO A 195 -0.17 -8.24 24.68
C PRO A 195 -1.17 -8.17 25.85
N SER A 196 -1.57 -6.97 26.27
CA SER A 196 -2.50 -6.78 27.40
C SER A 196 -3.96 -6.85 26.98
N THR A 197 -4.28 -6.35 25.78
CA THR A 197 -5.66 -6.25 25.29
C THR A 197 -5.99 -7.21 24.15
N GLY A 198 -4.99 -7.85 23.52
CA GLY A 198 -5.13 -8.64 22.31
C GLY A 198 -5.47 -7.83 21.07
N LYS A 199 -5.61 -6.50 21.19
CA LYS A 199 -5.96 -5.61 20.08
C LYS A 199 -4.89 -5.65 18.99
N ARG A 200 -5.33 -5.75 17.73
CA ARG A 200 -4.42 -5.75 16.58
C ARG A 200 -3.83 -4.36 16.36
N LEU A 201 -2.50 -4.28 16.37
CA LEU A 201 -1.72 -3.06 16.14
C LEU A 201 -1.23 -2.97 14.70
N ASN A 202 -0.71 -4.07 14.17
CA ASN A 202 -0.22 -4.12 12.79
C ASN A 202 -0.78 -5.33 12.05
N ASP A 203 -1.15 -5.13 10.80
CA ASP A 203 -1.41 -6.24 9.90
C ASP A 203 -0.10 -6.82 9.38
N THR A 204 -0.15 -8.09 8.99
CA THR A 204 0.97 -8.80 8.41
C THR A 204 0.88 -8.72 6.89
N LEU A 205 1.96 -8.30 6.25
CA LEU A 205 2.09 -8.22 4.81
C LEU A 205 3.05 -9.30 4.31
N GLN A 206 2.70 -9.92 3.19
CA GLN A 206 3.58 -10.88 2.53
C GLN A 206 4.74 -10.14 1.84
N VAL A 207 5.95 -10.54 2.13
CA VAL A 207 7.19 -9.96 1.61
C VAL A 207 8.04 -11.08 1.01
N GLY A 208 7.90 -11.29 -0.30
CA GLY A 208 8.53 -12.44 -0.95
C GLY A 208 8.04 -13.76 -0.37
N LYS A 209 8.96 -14.57 0.19
CA LYS A 209 8.64 -15.86 0.86
C LYS A 209 8.40 -15.72 2.37
N SER A 210 8.60 -14.55 2.94
CA SER A 210 8.41 -14.25 4.36
C SER A 210 7.26 -13.27 4.57
N SER A 211 6.95 -12.97 5.82
CA SER A 211 5.98 -11.95 6.18
C SER A 211 6.58 -10.95 7.16
N ALA A 212 6.11 -9.71 7.11
CA ALA A 212 6.51 -8.64 8.01
C ALA A 212 5.28 -7.88 8.48
N THR A 213 5.36 -7.27 9.65
CA THR A 213 4.32 -6.35 10.12
C THR A 213 4.31 -5.07 9.31
N ALA A 214 3.15 -4.51 9.05
CA ALA A 214 3.02 -3.27 8.28
C ALA A 214 3.85 -2.13 8.90
N GLY A 215 3.88 -2.02 10.23
CA GLY A 215 4.69 -1.01 10.93
C GLY A 215 6.19 -1.12 10.65
N SER A 216 6.74 -2.35 10.58
CA SER A 216 8.17 -2.58 10.32
C SER A 216 8.59 -2.27 8.88
N LEU A 217 7.63 -2.14 7.98
CA LEU A 217 7.84 -1.79 6.57
C LEU A 217 7.74 -0.29 6.31
N VAL A 218 7.29 0.52 7.28
CA VAL A 218 7.14 1.97 7.07
C VAL A 218 8.51 2.63 6.93
N VAL A 219 8.69 3.34 5.83
CA VAL A 219 9.89 4.15 5.53
C VAL A 219 9.64 5.63 5.72
N GLY A 220 8.40 6.05 5.86
CA GLY A 220 8.02 7.42 6.13
C GLY A 220 6.53 7.68 6.08
N VAL A 221 6.14 8.81 6.65
CA VAL A 221 4.78 9.36 6.61
C VAL A 221 4.87 10.81 6.16
N ALA A 222 3.93 11.25 5.31
CA ALA A 222 3.90 12.62 4.82
C ALA A 222 2.52 13.25 4.88
N ALA A 223 2.46 14.54 5.25
CA ALA A 223 1.29 15.40 5.19
C ALA A 223 1.29 16.19 3.87
N LEU A 224 0.66 15.64 2.85
CA LEU A 224 0.63 16.22 1.50
C LEU A 224 -0.66 17.02 1.20
N LEU A 225 -1.69 16.93 2.10
CA LEU A 225 -2.97 17.68 2.09
C LEU A 225 -2.92 18.88 3.00
#